data_e0ad2d6c2c9963ab4b2a604286380a35
#
_entry.id   e0ad2d6c2c9963ab4b2a604286380a35
#
_cell.length_a   1.000
_cell.length_b   1.000
_cell.length_c   1.000
_cell.angle_alpha   90.00
_cell.angle_beta   90.00
_cell.angle_gamma   90.00
#
_symmetry.space_group_name_H-M   'P 1'
#
loop_
_entity.id
_entity.type
_entity.pdbx_description
1 polymer ?
#
loop_
_entity_poly.entity_id
_entity_poly.type
_entity_poly.pdbx_seq_one_letter_code
_entity_poly.pdbx_strand_id
1 'polypeptide(L)'
;MSASAPRLIVFAGHAGTGKSTLARIAIPRLHAATGESFCMLDKDTVYGAFSSKVMGLLTGDPDDRDSPAYLEHLRDQEYSGLLDIARENLQLGVNVVLVGPFSREVKSRRMFDARALGMPEDTPIRVVWVALDEAEAKRRIVARGDHRD
;
A
#
# COMPACT_ATOMS: atom_id res chain seq x y z
N MET A 1 -10.28 -9.57 -29.84
CA MET A 1 -10.69 -9.36 -28.44
C MET A 1 -9.86 -8.27 -27.82
N SER A 2 -10.49 -7.24 -27.35
CA SER A 2 -9.76 -6.23 -26.58
C SER A 2 -9.48 -6.77 -25.17
N ALA A 3 -8.25 -6.68 -24.73
CA ALA A 3 -7.92 -6.96 -23.35
C ALA A 3 -8.61 -5.95 -22.44
N SER A 4 -9.08 -6.38 -21.29
CA SER A 4 -9.57 -5.45 -20.28
C SER A 4 -8.43 -4.56 -19.79
N ALA A 5 -8.74 -3.32 -19.42
CA ALA A 5 -7.76 -2.41 -18.86
C ALA A 5 -7.14 -3.02 -17.59
N PRO A 6 -5.82 -2.86 -17.38
CA PRO A 6 -5.20 -3.32 -16.15
C PRO A 6 -5.81 -2.62 -14.94
N ARG A 7 -5.91 -3.36 -13.85
CA ARG A 7 -6.62 -2.94 -12.62
C ARG A 7 -5.67 -2.58 -11.51
N LEU A 8 -6.12 -1.63 -10.71
CA LEU A 8 -5.48 -1.28 -9.45
C LEU A 8 -6.38 -1.73 -8.30
N ILE A 9 -5.86 -2.59 -7.45
CA ILE A 9 -6.53 -3.01 -6.22
C ILE A 9 -5.68 -2.52 -5.05
N VAL A 10 -6.31 -1.90 -4.07
CA VAL A 10 -5.62 -1.33 -2.91
C VAL A 10 -6.15 -1.98 -1.64
N PHE A 11 -5.26 -2.60 -0.87
CA PHE A 11 -5.56 -3.05 0.49
C PHE A 11 -5.06 -1.98 1.45
N ALA A 12 -5.98 -1.21 1.99
CA ALA A 12 -5.71 -0.08 2.85
C ALA A 12 -6.27 -0.32 4.26
N GLY A 13 -5.87 0.48 5.22
CA GLY A 13 -6.32 0.37 6.59
C GLY A 13 -5.22 0.65 7.60
N HIS A 14 -5.59 0.80 8.85
CA HIS A 14 -4.64 1.10 9.92
C HIS A 14 -3.63 -0.02 10.14
N ALA A 15 -2.55 0.30 10.86
CA ALA A 15 -1.52 -0.66 11.23
C ALA A 15 -2.11 -1.86 11.98
N GLY A 16 -1.56 -3.05 11.74
CA GLY A 16 -1.93 -4.26 12.47
C GLY A 16 -3.25 -4.89 12.06
N THR A 17 -3.85 -4.47 10.95
CA THR A 17 -5.16 -5.00 10.51
C THR A 17 -5.08 -6.25 9.64
N GLY A 18 -3.88 -6.65 9.21
CA GLY A 18 -3.71 -7.85 8.40
C GLY A 18 -3.78 -7.62 6.89
N LYS A 19 -3.52 -6.39 6.43
CA LYS A 19 -3.56 -6.02 5.01
C LYS A 19 -2.68 -6.91 4.14
N SER A 20 -1.42 -7.06 4.52
CA SER A 20 -0.45 -7.86 3.76
C SER A 20 -0.83 -9.33 3.70
N THR A 21 -1.30 -9.88 4.82
CA THR A 21 -1.77 -11.26 4.89
C THR A 21 -2.95 -11.48 3.98
N LEU A 22 -3.93 -10.57 4.02
CA LEU A 22 -5.12 -10.65 3.17
C LEU A 22 -4.76 -10.56 1.69
N ALA A 23 -3.89 -9.64 1.33
CA ALA A 23 -3.45 -9.48 -0.06
C ALA A 23 -2.76 -10.74 -0.58
N ARG A 24 -1.89 -11.36 0.23
CA ARG A 24 -1.19 -12.60 -0.14
C ARG A 24 -2.13 -13.78 -0.32
N ILE A 25 -3.25 -13.80 0.38
CA ILE A 25 -4.30 -14.80 0.19
C ILE A 25 -5.12 -14.50 -1.07
N ALA A 26 -5.45 -13.23 -1.27
CA ALA A 26 -6.33 -12.80 -2.37
C ALA A 26 -5.67 -12.95 -3.74
N ILE A 27 -4.40 -12.61 -3.87
CA ILE A 27 -3.72 -12.57 -5.18
C ILE A 27 -3.73 -13.92 -5.91
N PRO A 28 -3.35 -15.05 -5.27
CA PRO A 28 -3.44 -16.35 -5.94
C PRO A 28 -4.86 -16.72 -6.36
N ARG A 29 -5.85 -16.32 -5.57
CA ARG A 29 -7.27 -16.57 -5.90
C ARG A 29 -7.74 -15.70 -7.06
N LEU A 30 -7.30 -14.45 -7.12
CA LEU A 30 -7.58 -13.57 -8.26
C LEU A 30 -6.95 -14.15 -9.54
N HIS A 31 -5.72 -14.61 -9.45
CA HIS A 31 -5.05 -15.24 -10.59
C HIS A 31 -5.81 -16.48 -11.05
N ALA A 32 -6.21 -17.35 -10.14
CA ALA A 32 -6.97 -18.55 -10.49
C ALA A 32 -8.34 -18.21 -11.12
N ALA A 33 -9.01 -17.17 -10.64
CA ALA A 33 -10.33 -16.78 -11.14
C ALA A 33 -10.28 -16.05 -12.48
N THR A 34 -9.23 -15.28 -12.74
CA THR A 34 -9.16 -14.40 -13.92
C THR A 34 -8.15 -14.85 -14.96
N GLY A 35 -7.19 -15.70 -14.60
CA GLY A 35 -6.02 -16.01 -15.43
C GLY A 35 -5.01 -14.88 -15.54
N GLU A 36 -5.24 -13.76 -14.86
CA GLU A 36 -4.38 -12.58 -14.91
C GLU A 36 -3.38 -12.56 -13.77
N SER A 37 -2.21 -11.98 -14.02
CA SER A 37 -1.17 -11.79 -13.00
C SER A 37 -1.29 -10.41 -12.36
N PHE A 38 -0.91 -10.31 -11.10
CA PHE A 38 -0.96 -9.08 -10.31
C PHE A 38 0.40 -8.84 -9.67
N CYS A 39 0.93 -7.63 -9.84
CA CYS A 39 2.16 -7.19 -9.18
C CYS A 39 1.80 -6.62 -7.81
N MET A 40 2.28 -7.26 -6.74
CA MET A 40 2.05 -6.78 -5.37
C MET A 40 3.13 -5.79 -4.96
N LEU A 41 2.71 -4.61 -4.54
CA LEU A 41 3.57 -3.56 -4.03
C LEU A 41 3.15 -3.24 -2.59
N ASP A 42 3.82 -3.86 -1.64
CA ASP A 42 3.60 -3.63 -0.21
C ASP A 42 4.57 -2.54 0.26
N LYS A 43 4.04 -1.49 0.87
CA LYS A 43 4.84 -0.37 1.36
C LYS A 43 6.00 -0.82 2.25
N ASP A 44 5.76 -1.75 3.15
CA ASP A 44 6.79 -2.23 4.05
C ASP A 44 7.87 -3.06 3.34
N THR A 45 7.49 -3.80 2.32
CA THR A 45 8.46 -4.55 1.51
C THR A 45 9.32 -3.62 0.67
N VAL A 46 8.71 -2.62 0.05
CA VAL A 46 9.41 -1.70 -0.86
C VAL A 46 10.31 -0.74 -0.08
N TYR A 47 9.81 -0.17 1.02
CA TYR A 47 10.48 0.92 1.71
C TYR A 47 10.88 0.62 3.15
N GLY A 48 10.38 -0.45 3.77
CA GLY A 48 10.54 -0.68 5.20
C GLY A 48 12.00 -0.63 5.67
N ALA A 49 12.87 -1.37 5.02
CA ALA A 49 14.27 -1.43 5.41
C ALA A 49 14.99 -0.09 5.16
N PHE A 50 14.73 0.53 4.02
CA PHE A 50 15.32 1.83 3.68
C PHE A 50 14.87 2.91 4.65
N SER A 51 13.56 3.01 4.88
CA SER A 51 13.01 4.01 5.81
C SER A 51 13.47 3.80 7.24
N SER A 52 13.62 2.56 7.68
CA SER A 52 14.17 2.25 9.01
C SER A 52 15.62 2.75 9.14
N LYS A 53 16.42 2.55 8.10
CA LYS A 53 17.79 3.06 8.10
C LYS A 53 17.82 4.58 8.17
N VAL A 54 17.01 5.24 7.37
CA VAL A 54 16.94 6.71 7.34
C VAL A 54 16.44 7.27 8.68
N MET A 55 15.38 6.69 9.23
CA MET A 55 14.83 7.14 10.52
C MET A 55 15.81 6.90 11.65
N GLY A 56 16.52 5.77 11.64
CA GLY A 56 17.58 5.52 12.61
C GLY A 56 18.65 6.60 12.58
N LEU A 57 19.03 7.07 11.39
CA LEU A 57 20.01 8.16 11.24
C LEU A 57 19.45 9.52 11.66
N LEU A 58 18.19 9.80 11.37
CA LEU A 58 17.56 11.09 11.66
C LEU A 58 17.16 11.25 13.12
N THR A 59 16.60 10.22 13.73
CA THR A 59 15.98 10.31 15.07
C THR A 59 16.54 9.32 16.09
N GLY A 60 17.35 8.36 15.66
CA GLY A 60 17.78 7.25 16.52
C GLY A 60 16.77 6.13 16.69
N ASP A 61 15.57 6.27 16.15
CA ASP A 61 14.52 5.26 16.22
C ASP A 61 14.15 4.77 14.82
N PRO A 62 14.64 3.57 14.43
CA PRO A 62 14.35 3.03 13.09
C PRO A 62 12.88 2.68 12.86
N ASP A 63 12.09 2.53 13.92
CA ASP A 63 10.67 2.15 13.81
C ASP A 63 9.72 3.35 13.86
N ASP A 64 10.25 4.56 14.00
CA ASP A 64 9.45 5.78 14.05
C ASP A 64 8.79 6.05 12.69
N ARG A 65 7.45 6.13 12.68
CA ARG A 65 6.64 6.49 11.52
C ARG A 65 5.60 7.55 11.86
N ASP A 66 5.77 8.22 13.00
CA ASP A 66 4.80 9.18 13.52
C ASP A 66 5.38 10.57 13.76
N SER A 67 6.70 10.67 13.88
CA SER A 67 7.36 11.95 14.21
C SER A 67 7.25 12.96 13.06
N PRO A 68 7.42 14.26 13.37
CA PRO A 68 7.51 15.27 12.33
C PRO A 68 8.61 14.97 11.30
N ALA A 69 9.74 14.38 11.71
CA ALA A 69 10.82 14.02 10.80
C ALA A 69 10.36 13.01 9.74
N TYR A 70 9.64 11.97 10.14
CA TYR A 70 9.08 11.01 9.20
C TYR A 70 8.05 11.67 8.28
N LEU A 71 7.11 12.40 8.85
CA LEU A 71 6.03 13.03 8.09
C LEU A 71 6.55 14.05 7.09
N GLU A 72 7.60 14.78 7.45
CA GLU A 72 8.19 15.80 6.59
C GLU A 72 9.11 15.22 5.51
N HIS A 73 9.92 14.20 5.84
CA HIS A 73 10.99 13.75 4.97
C HIS A 73 10.74 12.44 4.24
N LEU A 74 9.93 11.55 4.80
CA LEU A 74 9.80 10.20 4.25
C LEU A 74 8.41 9.83 3.75
N ARG A 75 7.36 10.18 4.49
CA ARG A 75 6.02 9.66 4.20
C ARG A 75 5.58 9.90 2.76
N ASP A 76 5.62 11.13 2.31
CA ASP A 76 5.14 11.47 0.97
C ASP A 76 6.00 10.81 -0.11
N GLN A 77 7.29 10.64 0.15
CA GLN A 77 8.20 9.95 -0.78
C GLN A 77 7.86 8.47 -0.90
N GLU A 78 7.53 7.81 0.20
CA GLU A 78 7.13 6.41 0.18
C GLU A 78 5.86 6.21 -0.63
N TYR A 79 4.82 7.00 -0.35
CA TYR A 79 3.53 6.86 -1.02
C TYR A 79 3.59 7.26 -2.49
N SER A 80 4.25 8.39 -2.80
CA SER A 80 4.40 8.79 -4.20
C SER A 80 5.23 7.80 -5.00
N GLY A 81 6.27 7.23 -4.40
CA GLY A 81 7.08 6.20 -5.04
C GLY A 81 6.29 4.95 -5.36
N LEU A 82 5.46 4.49 -4.42
CA LEU A 82 4.57 3.35 -4.68
C LEU A 82 3.60 3.64 -5.83
N LEU A 83 3.02 4.83 -5.86
CA LEU A 83 2.10 5.23 -6.93
C LEU A 83 2.82 5.34 -8.27
N ASP A 84 4.07 5.80 -8.28
CA ASP A 84 4.88 5.87 -9.49
C ASP A 84 5.14 4.48 -10.07
N ILE A 85 5.53 3.52 -9.23
CA ILE A 85 5.76 2.14 -9.65
C ILE A 85 4.45 1.51 -10.17
N ALA A 86 3.35 1.74 -9.45
CA ALA A 86 2.04 1.26 -9.86
C ALA A 86 1.66 1.80 -11.24
N ARG A 87 1.84 3.10 -11.46
CA ARG A 87 1.54 3.74 -12.75
C ARG A 87 2.34 3.12 -13.89
N GLU A 88 3.64 2.93 -13.70
CA GLU A 88 4.49 2.32 -14.72
C GLU A 88 4.00 0.92 -15.10
N ASN A 89 3.64 0.12 -14.10
CA ASN A 89 3.13 -1.23 -14.35
C ASN A 89 1.78 -1.20 -15.09
N LEU A 90 0.87 -0.34 -14.66
CA LEU A 90 -0.44 -0.19 -15.31
C LEU A 90 -0.29 0.26 -16.78
N GLN A 91 0.64 1.17 -17.06
CA GLN A 91 0.94 1.62 -18.42
C GLN A 91 1.47 0.49 -19.29
N LEU A 92 2.16 -0.48 -18.69
CA LEU A 92 2.69 -1.65 -19.37
C LEU A 92 1.67 -2.81 -19.50
N GLY A 93 0.46 -2.60 -19.00
CA GLY A 93 -0.59 -3.61 -19.06
C GLY A 93 -0.58 -4.61 -17.90
N VAL A 94 0.11 -4.30 -16.81
CA VAL A 94 0.22 -5.19 -15.65
C VAL A 94 -0.73 -4.72 -14.55
N ASN A 95 -1.54 -5.64 -14.02
CA ASN A 95 -2.39 -5.36 -12.86
C ASN A 95 -1.55 -5.16 -11.61
N VAL A 96 -1.99 -4.26 -10.73
CA VAL A 96 -1.24 -3.90 -9.51
C VAL A 96 -2.11 -4.07 -8.28
N VAL A 97 -1.52 -4.63 -7.23
CA VAL A 97 -2.09 -4.65 -5.89
C VAL A 97 -1.19 -3.81 -4.98
N LEU A 98 -1.71 -2.70 -4.48
CA LEU A 98 -1.02 -1.87 -3.50
C LEU A 98 -1.44 -2.27 -2.09
N VAL A 99 -0.48 -2.31 -1.18
CA VAL A 99 -0.74 -2.61 0.24
C VAL A 99 -0.07 -1.55 1.10
N GLY A 100 -0.83 -0.90 1.93
CA GLY A 100 -0.33 0.12 2.85
C GLY A 100 -1.49 0.85 3.52
N PRO A 101 -1.24 1.71 4.50
CA PRO A 101 -2.30 2.42 5.19
C PRO A 101 -3.15 3.30 4.27
N PHE A 102 -2.52 4.12 3.43
CA PHE A 102 -3.19 5.04 2.51
C PHE A 102 -4.33 5.85 3.14
N SER A 103 -4.23 6.12 4.44
CA SER A 103 -5.31 6.77 5.22
C SER A 103 -5.70 8.13 4.66
N ARG A 104 -4.71 8.96 4.31
CA ARG A 104 -4.97 10.30 3.75
C ARG A 104 -5.60 10.21 2.36
N GLU A 105 -5.09 9.30 1.53
CA GLU A 105 -5.55 9.12 0.17
C GLU A 105 -6.97 8.57 0.12
N VAL A 106 -7.33 7.67 1.03
CA VAL A 106 -8.70 7.16 1.14
C VAL A 106 -9.63 8.22 1.72
N LYS A 107 -9.21 8.91 2.79
CA LYS A 107 -10.02 9.93 3.46
C LYS A 107 -10.35 11.10 2.52
N SER A 108 -9.39 11.52 1.71
CA SER A 108 -9.58 12.60 0.73
C SER A 108 -10.29 12.15 -0.54
N ARG A 109 -10.62 10.86 -0.65
CA ARG A 109 -11.19 10.21 -1.84
C ARG A 109 -10.28 10.17 -3.06
N ARG A 110 -9.07 10.66 -2.95
CA ARG A 110 -8.08 10.66 -4.02
C ARG A 110 -7.79 9.24 -4.52
N MET A 111 -7.84 8.25 -3.62
CA MET A 111 -7.60 6.84 -3.96
C MET A 111 -8.63 6.26 -4.93
N PHE A 112 -9.78 6.89 -5.07
CA PHE A 112 -10.85 6.42 -5.95
C PHE A 112 -10.86 7.10 -7.31
N ASP A 113 -9.92 8.00 -7.55
CA ASP A 113 -9.85 8.81 -8.77
C ASP A 113 -8.51 8.55 -9.48
N ALA A 114 -8.58 7.81 -10.58
CA ALA A 114 -7.39 7.46 -11.36
C ALA A 114 -6.60 8.69 -11.78
N ARG A 115 -7.30 9.75 -12.19
CA ARG A 115 -6.67 10.99 -12.64
C ARG A 115 -5.95 11.69 -11.49
N ALA A 116 -6.57 11.76 -10.31
CA ALA A 116 -5.97 12.37 -9.14
C ALA A 116 -4.73 11.62 -8.67
N LEU A 117 -4.67 10.30 -8.88
CA LEU A 117 -3.51 9.47 -8.57
C LEU A 117 -2.43 9.49 -9.64
N GLY A 118 -2.70 10.13 -10.79
CA GLY A 118 -1.78 10.10 -11.93
C GLY A 118 -1.76 8.77 -12.67
N MET A 119 -2.76 7.92 -12.49
CA MET A 119 -2.89 6.64 -13.19
C MET A 119 -3.47 6.85 -14.59
N PRO A 120 -3.34 5.86 -15.50
CA PRO A 120 -4.05 5.90 -16.77
C PRO A 120 -5.54 6.16 -16.54
N GLU A 121 -6.15 7.01 -17.38
CA GLU A 121 -7.46 7.60 -17.10
C GLU A 121 -8.57 6.58 -16.85
N ASP A 122 -8.54 5.47 -17.58
CA ASP A 122 -9.59 4.44 -17.49
C ASP A 122 -9.24 3.29 -16.54
N THR A 123 -8.25 3.47 -15.67
CA THR A 123 -7.85 2.41 -14.74
C THR A 123 -8.97 2.09 -13.78
N PRO A 124 -9.49 0.84 -13.77
CA PRO A 124 -10.43 0.41 -12.73
C PRO A 124 -9.72 0.34 -11.38
N ILE A 125 -10.30 0.96 -10.37
CA ILE A 125 -9.73 0.99 -9.02
C ILE A 125 -10.71 0.35 -8.03
N ARG A 126 -10.20 -0.59 -7.23
CA ARG A 126 -10.92 -1.18 -6.11
C ARG A 126 -10.12 -0.96 -4.84
N VAL A 127 -10.78 -0.44 -3.82
CA VAL A 127 -10.17 -0.23 -2.51
C VAL A 127 -10.84 -1.16 -1.51
N VAL A 128 -10.02 -1.98 -0.85
CA VAL A 128 -10.45 -2.85 0.24
C VAL A 128 -9.93 -2.22 1.53
N TRP A 129 -10.83 -1.69 2.33
CA TRP A 129 -10.47 -1.15 3.64
C TRP A 129 -10.51 -2.28 4.67
N VAL A 130 -9.33 -2.65 5.16
CA VAL A 130 -9.21 -3.73 6.13
C VAL A 130 -9.30 -3.14 7.53
N ALA A 131 -10.30 -3.56 8.29
CA ALA A 131 -10.58 -3.02 9.61
C ALA A 131 -10.55 -4.12 10.67
N LEU A 132 -9.97 -3.79 11.81
CA LEU A 132 -10.08 -4.56 13.04
C LEU A 132 -10.44 -3.58 14.16
N ASP A 133 -10.95 -4.10 15.28
CA ASP A 133 -11.08 -3.24 16.44
C ASP A 133 -9.69 -2.80 16.92
N GLU A 134 -9.64 -1.64 17.56
CA GLU A 134 -8.38 -1.00 17.93
C GLU A 134 -7.53 -1.85 18.87
N ALA A 135 -8.14 -2.53 19.82
CA ALA A 135 -7.42 -3.35 20.79
C ALA A 135 -6.74 -4.55 20.09
N GLU A 136 -7.43 -5.20 19.14
CA GLU A 136 -6.87 -6.32 18.38
C GLU A 136 -5.71 -5.87 17.50
N ALA A 137 -5.85 -4.72 16.83
CA ALA A 137 -4.79 -4.15 16.01
C ALA A 137 -3.53 -3.87 16.85
N LYS A 138 -3.68 -3.27 18.00
CA LYS A 138 -2.57 -2.99 18.92
C LYS A 138 -1.88 -4.26 19.39
N ARG A 139 -2.65 -5.30 19.75
CA ARG A 139 -2.08 -6.59 20.16
C ARG A 139 -1.24 -7.21 19.06
N ARG A 140 -1.68 -7.15 17.82
CA ARG A 140 -0.94 -7.69 16.68
C ARG A 140 0.37 -6.97 16.42
N ILE A 141 0.39 -5.65 16.55
CA ILE A 141 1.59 -4.84 16.40
C ILE A 141 2.62 -5.21 17.47
N VAL A 142 2.20 -5.30 18.72
CA VAL A 142 3.07 -5.68 19.84
C VAL A 142 3.62 -7.11 19.65
N ALA A 143 2.77 -8.04 19.23
CA ALA A 143 3.18 -9.42 19.00
C ALA A 143 4.23 -9.54 17.89
N ARG A 144 4.21 -8.68 16.87
CA ARG A 144 5.23 -8.63 15.83
C ARG A 144 6.52 -7.95 16.27
N GLY A 145 6.49 -7.23 17.40
CA GLY A 145 7.64 -6.50 17.90
C GLY A 145 7.98 -5.25 17.08
N ASP A 146 7.02 -4.68 16.36
CA ASP A 146 7.22 -3.44 15.64
C ASP A 146 6.04 -2.48 15.84
N HIS A 147 6.25 -1.21 15.51
CA HIS A 147 5.25 -0.14 15.65
C HIS A 147 4.78 0.38 14.29
N ARG A 148 5.07 -0.34 13.22
CA ARG A 148 4.72 0.00 11.83
C ARG A 148 3.55 -0.84 11.35
N ASP A 149 3.16 -0.58 10.16
CA ASP A 149 2.17 -1.39 9.44
C ASP A 149 2.65 -2.79 9.12
#